data_e5ea2b0783fda72975185037432a9b77
#
_entry.id   e5ea2b0783fda72975185037432a9b77
#
_cell.length_a   1.000
_cell.length_b   1.000
_cell.length_c   1.000
_cell.angle_alpha   90.00
_cell.angle_beta   90.00
_cell.angle_gamma   90.00
#
_symmetry.space_group_name_H-M   'P 1'
#
loop_
_entity.id
_entity.type
_entity.pdbx_description
1 polymer ?
#
loop_
_entity_poly.entity_id
_entity_poly.type
_entity_poly.pdbx_seq_one_letter_code
_entity_poly.pdbx_strand_id
1 'polypeptide(L)'
;MILTLVGVSTGTLDETARRARGVGADLLVRQTPLLGSSSATMSEDLLAWFGSQPHVAFATGTMIQPISLLDSLTGVDLNALERLGGKFRFVEGGPFRGESDIIVSEYYAGERGLKVGSKINLSNHEWRVSGVFESGKLAHVCARIDFLQDITSNRRKLSQIYLKLDNPARAKPVAESLRGQLQGFYIYTMEEITSLANSNSIGLLKNFIRVVIGVAVIVGFIVVFMAMYTAVLERTREIGVLKSLGAAPAYILNLLFREALLIAVVGTVVGILMSYGTQWIMRYAAPSSLTQATVYTWWPRAGAIAVAGAIAGAIIPAAKALRQDAIEALSYE
;
A
#
# COMPACT_ATOMS: atom_id res chain seq x y z
N MET A 1 -0.91 -14.62 4.11
CA MET A 1 -1.04 -13.40 4.94
C MET A 1 0.17 -12.47 4.86
N ILE A 2 1.41 -12.93 5.15
CA ILE A 2 2.63 -12.07 5.11
C ILE A 2 2.81 -11.44 3.73
N LEU A 3 2.75 -12.23 2.66
CA LEU A 3 2.93 -11.75 1.28
C LEU A 3 1.86 -10.73 0.86
N THR A 4 0.62 -10.95 1.25
CA THR A 4 -0.50 -10.03 0.96
C THR A 4 -0.29 -8.69 1.67
N LEU A 5 0.04 -8.71 2.95
CA LEU A 5 0.23 -7.49 3.75
C LEU A 5 1.41 -6.66 3.23
N VAL A 6 2.55 -7.30 2.94
CA VAL A 6 3.71 -6.64 2.34
C VAL A 6 3.38 -6.12 0.95
N GLY A 7 2.65 -6.90 0.15
CA GLY A 7 2.23 -6.51 -1.18
C GLY A 7 1.31 -5.27 -1.19
N VAL A 8 0.32 -5.23 -0.31
CA VAL A 8 -0.59 -4.06 -0.16
C VAL A 8 0.19 -2.83 0.29
N SER A 9 1.03 -2.98 1.33
CA SER A 9 1.84 -1.87 1.82
C SER A 9 2.75 -1.29 0.72
N THR A 10 3.50 -2.15 0.04
CA THR A 10 4.43 -1.72 -1.01
C THR A 10 3.68 -1.14 -2.21
N GLY A 11 2.58 -1.78 -2.63
CA GLY A 11 1.78 -1.33 -3.76
C GLY A 11 1.16 0.05 -3.54
N THR A 12 0.55 0.27 -2.38
CA THR A 12 -0.07 1.56 -2.03
C THR A 12 0.95 2.69 -1.95
N LEU A 13 2.13 2.42 -1.38
CA LEU A 13 3.21 3.41 -1.29
C LEU A 13 3.79 3.75 -2.66
N ASP A 14 4.03 2.75 -3.50
CA ASP A 14 4.56 2.94 -4.84
C ASP A 14 3.57 3.71 -5.73
N GLU A 15 2.28 3.42 -5.61
CA GLU A 15 1.22 4.17 -6.29
C GLU A 15 1.16 5.62 -5.82
N THR A 16 1.24 5.87 -4.51
CA THR A 16 1.29 7.22 -3.96
C THR A 16 2.51 8.00 -4.46
N ALA A 17 3.68 7.36 -4.49
CA ALA A 17 4.89 7.96 -5.01
C ALA A 17 4.83 8.21 -6.53
N ARG A 18 4.21 7.31 -7.29
CA ARG A 18 3.96 7.49 -8.73
C ARG A 18 3.04 8.67 -8.98
N ARG A 19 1.93 8.78 -8.24
CA ARG A 19 1.00 9.91 -8.35
C ARG A 19 1.67 11.25 -8.05
N ALA A 20 2.47 11.33 -7.00
CA ALA A 20 3.21 12.54 -6.66
C ALA A 20 4.18 12.95 -7.79
N ARG A 21 4.98 12.00 -8.29
CA ARG A 21 5.91 12.23 -9.40
C ARG A 21 5.22 12.53 -10.72
N GLY A 22 4.06 11.91 -10.96
CA GLY A 22 3.26 12.10 -12.17
C GLY A 22 2.67 13.51 -12.35
N VAL A 23 2.70 14.35 -11.29
CA VAL A 23 2.32 15.77 -11.37
C VAL A 23 3.35 16.59 -12.17
N GLY A 24 4.64 16.22 -12.11
CA GLY A 24 5.73 16.92 -12.80
C GLY A 24 6.19 18.21 -12.11
N ALA A 25 5.70 18.51 -10.91
CA ALA A 25 6.17 19.63 -10.09
C ALA A 25 7.51 19.30 -9.43
N ASP A 26 8.23 20.34 -8.99
CA ASP A 26 9.49 20.21 -8.26
C ASP A 26 9.29 20.42 -6.75
N LEU A 27 8.34 21.29 -6.36
CA LEU A 27 7.97 21.55 -4.97
C LEU A 27 6.45 21.43 -4.77
N LEU A 28 6.08 21.02 -3.56
CA LEU A 28 4.71 21.02 -3.06
C LEU A 28 4.60 21.88 -1.81
N VAL A 29 3.62 22.79 -1.79
CA VAL A 29 3.29 23.63 -0.64
C VAL A 29 1.95 23.22 -0.06
N ARG A 30 1.90 23.08 1.26
CA ARG A 30 0.70 22.83 2.05
C ARG A 30 0.68 23.74 3.27
N GLN A 31 -0.50 24.15 3.70
CA GLN A 31 -0.62 24.85 4.96
C GLN A 31 -0.68 23.85 6.13
N THR A 32 -0.10 24.23 7.26
CA THR A 32 -0.24 23.47 8.51
C THR A 32 -1.70 23.46 8.95
N PRO A 33 -2.33 22.31 9.23
CA PRO A 33 -3.67 22.27 9.78
C PRO A 33 -3.70 22.99 11.13
N LEU A 34 -4.61 23.91 11.31
CA LEU A 34 -4.90 24.46 12.64
C LEU A 34 -5.53 23.37 13.52
N LEU A 35 -5.25 23.41 14.81
CA LEU A 35 -5.80 22.46 15.79
C LEU A 35 -7.34 22.40 15.63
N GLY A 36 -7.87 21.21 15.30
CA GLY A 36 -9.31 20.97 15.11
C GLY A 36 -9.81 21.07 13.66
N SER A 37 -8.98 21.42 12.69
CA SER A 37 -9.34 21.47 11.26
C SER A 37 -8.84 20.22 10.52
N SER A 38 -9.75 19.49 9.88
CA SER A 38 -9.41 18.31 9.06
C SER A 38 -8.79 18.66 7.71
N SER A 39 -8.90 19.90 7.25
CA SER A 39 -8.32 20.40 6.00
C SER A 39 -7.88 21.86 6.15
N ALA A 40 -6.58 22.10 6.06
CA ALA A 40 -6.06 23.46 5.93
C ALA A 40 -6.20 23.89 4.46
N THR A 41 -6.80 25.07 4.25
CA THR A 41 -6.89 25.68 2.93
C THR A 41 -6.18 27.02 2.94
N MET A 42 -5.51 27.35 1.84
CA MET A 42 -4.77 28.59 1.64
C MET A 42 -5.44 29.46 0.56
N SER A 43 -5.19 30.77 0.58
CA SER A 43 -5.71 31.67 -0.44
C SER A 43 -5.07 31.41 -1.80
N GLU A 44 -5.87 31.49 -2.85
CA GLU A 44 -5.41 31.43 -4.24
C GLU A 44 -4.46 32.57 -4.61
N ASP A 45 -4.53 33.70 -3.90
CA ASP A 45 -3.63 34.86 -4.10
C ASP A 45 -2.15 34.51 -3.89
N LEU A 46 -1.88 33.44 -3.11
CA LEU A 46 -0.53 32.92 -2.93
C LEU A 46 0.09 32.41 -4.23
N LEU A 47 -0.70 32.02 -5.23
CA LEU A 47 -0.16 31.62 -6.53
C LEU A 47 0.63 32.74 -7.20
N ALA A 48 0.11 33.97 -7.16
CA ALA A 48 0.80 35.15 -7.71
C ALA A 48 2.10 35.43 -6.94
N TRP A 49 2.05 35.31 -5.61
CA TRP A 49 3.22 35.50 -4.76
C TRP A 49 4.30 34.43 -5.04
N PHE A 50 3.92 33.15 -5.12
CA PHE A 50 4.88 32.09 -5.46
C PHE A 50 5.44 32.26 -6.89
N GLY A 51 4.60 32.66 -7.84
CA GLY A 51 5.02 32.91 -9.22
C GLY A 51 6.01 34.09 -9.37
N SER A 52 6.07 35.01 -8.40
CA SER A 52 7.04 36.09 -8.36
C SER A 52 8.36 35.74 -7.67
N GLN A 53 8.46 34.57 -7.07
CA GLN A 53 9.68 34.16 -6.35
C GLN A 53 10.82 33.79 -7.30
N PRO A 54 12.08 34.07 -6.91
CA PRO A 54 13.24 33.65 -7.69
C PRO A 54 13.26 32.17 -7.97
N HIS A 55 13.59 31.79 -9.21
CA HIS A 55 13.69 30.38 -9.65
C HIS A 55 12.36 29.61 -9.73
N VAL A 56 11.21 30.25 -9.48
CA VAL A 56 9.90 29.64 -9.72
C VAL A 56 9.45 30.00 -11.14
N ALA A 57 9.37 29.00 -12.01
CA ALA A 57 8.94 29.18 -13.40
C ALA A 57 7.41 29.19 -13.53
N PHE A 58 6.72 28.40 -12.69
CA PHE A 58 5.26 28.30 -12.73
C PHE A 58 4.70 27.79 -11.40
N ALA A 59 3.52 28.29 -11.01
CA ALA A 59 2.77 27.85 -9.84
C ALA A 59 1.33 27.51 -10.22
N THR A 60 0.77 26.44 -9.68
CA THR A 60 -0.66 26.09 -9.80
C THR A 60 -1.15 25.44 -8.52
N GLY A 61 -2.46 25.59 -8.28
CA GLY A 61 -3.10 25.05 -7.09
C GLY A 61 -4.06 23.92 -7.39
N THR A 62 -4.31 23.11 -6.38
CA THR A 62 -5.37 22.11 -6.38
C THR A 62 -6.20 22.19 -5.11
N MET A 63 -7.47 21.82 -5.23
CA MET A 63 -8.36 21.70 -4.10
C MET A 63 -8.70 20.23 -3.87
N ILE A 64 -8.56 19.74 -2.64
CA ILE A 64 -8.85 18.35 -2.29
C ILE A 64 -10.08 18.32 -1.39
N GLN A 65 -11.10 17.57 -1.84
CA GLN A 65 -12.31 17.29 -1.10
C GLN A 65 -12.37 15.79 -0.79
N PRO A 66 -12.26 15.36 0.48
CA PRO A 66 -12.47 13.96 0.84
C PRO A 66 -13.88 13.49 0.46
N ILE A 67 -13.99 12.32 -0.18
CA ILE A 67 -15.26 11.67 -0.54
C ILE A 67 -15.46 10.36 0.21
N SER A 68 -14.38 9.74 0.66
CA SER A 68 -14.38 8.57 1.55
C SER A 68 -13.13 8.59 2.42
N LEU A 69 -12.96 7.55 3.25
CA LEU A 69 -11.75 7.42 4.09
C LEU A 69 -10.45 7.36 3.26
N LEU A 70 -10.53 6.82 2.05
CA LEU A 70 -9.37 6.54 1.20
C LEU A 70 -9.38 7.30 -0.14
N ASP A 71 -10.52 7.85 -0.54
CA ASP A 71 -10.68 8.54 -1.82
C ASP A 71 -10.98 10.02 -1.64
N SER A 72 -10.48 10.82 -2.57
CA SER A 72 -10.71 12.26 -2.62
C SER A 72 -11.07 12.71 -4.04
N LEU A 73 -11.92 13.69 -4.13
CA LEU A 73 -12.19 14.47 -5.34
C LEU A 73 -11.21 15.63 -5.37
N THR A 74 -10.43 15.75 -6.44
CA THR A 74 -9.40 16.78 -6.55
C THR A 74 -9.78 17.77 -7.65
N GLY A 75 -10.03 19.02 -7.25
CA GLY A 75 -10.25 20.13 -8.15
C GLY A 75 -8.95 20.57 -8.80
N VAL A 76 -8.94 20.65 -10.13
CA VAL A 76 -7.76 20.95 -10.92
C VAL A 76 -8.07 21.87 -12.10
N ASP A 77 -7.08 22.66 -12.49
CA ASP A 77 -6.98 23.24 -13.83
C ASP A 77 -6.08 22.33 -14.67
N LEU A 78 -6.67 21.63 -15.65
CA LEU A 78 -5.94 20.70 -16.50
C LEU A 78 -4.86 21.39 -17.32
N ASN A 79 -5.13 22.61 -17.84
CA ASN A 79 -4.16 23.35 -18.62
C ASN A 79 -2.94 23.75 -17.78
N ALA A 80 -3.20 24.17 -16.55
CA ALA A 80 -2.14 24.52 -15.62
C ALA A 80 -1.31 23.30 -15.20
N LEU A 81 -1.95 22.15 -14.95
CA LEU A 81 -1.24 20.91 -14.63
C LEU A 81 -0.41 20.37 -15.81
N GLU A 82 -0.90 20.48 -17.04
CA GLU A 82 -0.12 20.12 -18.23
C GLU A 82 1.16 20.93 -18.38
N ARG A 83 1.13 22.21 -17.98
CA ARG A 83 2.32 23.09 -17.96
C ARG A 83 3.35 22.68 -16.89
N LEU A 84 2.95 22.03 -15.81
CA LEU A 84 3.88 21.53 -14.79
C LEU A 84 4.76 20.38 -15.29
N GLY A 85 4.23 19.47 -16.07
CA GLY A 85 5.06 18.36 -16.50
C GLY A 85 4.37 17.16 -17.10
N GLY A 86 3.09 17.20 -17.40
CA GLY A 86 2.55 16.02 -18.04
C GLY A 86 1.12 16.12 -18.50
N LYS A 87 0.92 15.89 -19.79
CA LYS A 87 -0.40 15.71 -20.36
C LYS A 87 -1.08 14.50 -19.72
N PHE A 88 -2.37 14.64 -19.40
CA PHE A 88 -3.20 13.50 -19.08
C PHE A 88 -3.36 12.62 -20.33
N ARG A 89 -2.95 11.38 -20.22
CA ARG A 89 -3.19 10.39 -21.28
C ARG A 89 -4.56 9.78 -21.05
N PHE A 90 -5.51 10.13 -21.89
CA PHE A 90 -6.84 9.56 -21.84
C PHE A 90 -6.84 8.19 -22.53
N VAL A 91 -7.37 7.18 -21.84
CA VAL A 91 -7.62 5.84 -22.38
C VAL A 91 -8.96 5.83 -23.09
N GLU A 92 -9.95 6.55 -22.53
CA GLU A 92 -11.30 6.66 -23.07
C GLU A 92 -11.83 8.08 -22.80
N GLY A 93 -12.58 8.64 -23.73
CA GLY A 93 -13.16 9.99 -23.60
C GLY A 93 -12.13 11.13 -23.74
N GLY A 94 -12.20 12.13 -22.86
CA GLY A 94 -11.34 13.31 -22.93
C GLY A 94 -11.48 14.23 -21.70
N PRO A 95 -10.96 15.46 -21.78
CA PRO A 95 -11.03 16.43 -20.71
C PRO A 95 -12.46 16.86 -20.38
N PHE A 96 -12.62 17.67 -19.35
CA PHE A 96 -13.92 18.25 -18.97
C PHE A 96 -14.58 18.99 -20.12
N ARG A 97 -15.87 18.75 -20.35
CA ARG A 97 -16.71 19.44 -21.33
C ARG A 97 -17.76 20.32 -20.67
N GLY A 98 -18.17 19.98 -19.47
CA GLY A 98 -19.15 20.68 -18.66
C GLY A 98 -18.62 20.99 -17.26
N GLU A 99 -19.40 21.73 -16.47
CA GLU A 99 -19.02 22.11 -15.11
C GLU A 99 -19.04 20.91 -14.16
N SER A 100 -20.07 20.06 -14.26
CA SER A 100 -20.23 18.83 -13.45
C SER A 100 -19.53 17.62 -14.06
N ASP A 101 -18.51 17.81 -14.91
CA ASP A 101 -17.75 16.73 -15.46
C ASP A 101 -16.59 16.35 -14.53
N ILE A 102 -16.33 15.06 -14.44
CA ILE A 102 -15.13 14.51 -13.81
C ILE A 102 -14.35 13.65 -14.79
N ILE A 103 -13.06 13.57 -14.56
CA ILE A 103 -12.21 12.54 -15.16
C ILE A 103 -11.75 11.60 -14.05
N VAL A 104 -11.68 10.31 -14.38
CA VAL A 104 -11.36 9.26 -13.41
C VAL A 104 -10.18 8.43 -13.91
N SER A 105 -9.39 7.89 -12.97
CA SER A 105 -8.31 6.97 -13.32
C SER A 105 -8.87 5.60 -13.73
N GLU A 106 -8.11 4.84 -14.53
CA GLU A 106 -8.47 3.47 -14.93
C GLU A 106 -8.81 2.58 -13.72
N TYR A 107 -8.05 2.71 -12.62
CA TYR A 107 -8.31 1.94 -11.39
C TYR A 107 -9.68 2.26 -10.81
N TYR A 108 -10.00 3.54 -10.67
CA TYR A 108 -11.27 3.98 -10.11
C TYR A 108 -12.46 3.63 -11.02
N ALA A 109 -12.26 3.77 -12.32
CA ALA A 109 -13.26 3.40 -13.32
C ALA A 109 -13.53 1.89 -13.30
N GLY A 110 -12.48 1.08 -13.26
CA GLY A 110 -12.58 -0.39 -13.22
C GLY A 110 -13.23 -0.91 -11.94
N GLU A 111 -12.89 -0.34 -10.77
CA GLU A 111 -13.47 -0.72 -9.48
C GLU A 111 -14.98 -0.49 -9.43
N ARG A 112 -15.45 0.63 -9.98
CA ARG A 112 -16.86 1.04 -9.90
C ARG A 112 -17.66 0.76 -11.16
N GLY A 113 -17.04 0.12 -12.16
CA GLY A 113 -17.68 -0.18 -13.45
C GLY A 113 -18.07 1.08 -14.22
N LEU A 114 -17.36 2.20 -14.03
CA LEU A 114 -17.67 3.48 -14.65
C LEU A 114 -17.11 3.52 -16.08
N LYS A 115 -17.91 4.06 -16.98
CA LYS A 115 -17.55 4.35 -18.38
C LYS A 115 -17.75 5.83 -18.67
N VAL A 116 -17.21 6.30 -19.77
CA VAL A 116 -17.48 7.66 -20.26
C VAL A 116 -18.99 7.84 -20.45
N GLY A 117 -19.52 8.91 -19.87
CA GLY A 117 -20.95 9.20 -19.80
C GLY A 117 -21.68 8.67 -18.57
N SER A 118 -21.06 7.81 -17.76
CA SER A 118 -21.63 7.35 -16.48
C SER A 118 -21.85 8.52 -15.52
N LYS A 119 -22.92 8.44 -14.72
CA LYS A 119 -23.22 9.39 -13.66
C LYS A 119 -22.90 8.78 -12.30
N ILE A 120 -22.30 9.56 -11.41
CA ILE A 120 -21.96 9.15 -10.05
C ILE A 120 -22.25 10.30 -9.08
N ASN A 121 -22.76 9.97 -7.89
CA ASN A 121 -22.96 10.95 -6.82
C ASN A 121 -21.74 10.97 -5.90
N LEU A 122 -21.07 12.11 -5.81
CA LEU A 122 -19.92 12.34 -4.93
C LEU A 122 -20.11 13.67 -4.21
N SER A 123 -19.92 13.71 -2.89
CA SER A 123 -20.10 14.91 -2.07
C SER A 123 -21.46 15.59 -2.28
N ASN A 124 -22.56 14.81 -2.31
CA ASN A 124 -23.93 15.27 -2.52
C ASN A 124 -24.18 15.98 -3.86
N HIS A 125 -23.34 15.75 -4.86
CA HIS A 125 -23.49 16.30 -6.21
C HIS A 125 -23.41 15.19 -7.24
N GLU A 126 -24.24 15.28 -8.32
CA GLU A 126 -24.22 14.34 -9.44
C GLU A 126 -23.15 14.76 -10.45
N TRP A 127 -22.18 13.89 -10.67
CA TRP A 127 -21.08 14.10 -11.60
C TRP A 127 -21.19 13.18 -12.80
N ARG A 128 -20.77 13.67 -13.98
CA ARG A 128 -20.67 12.89 -15.20
C ARG A 128 -19.22 12.60 -15.54
N VAL A 129 -18.89 11.35 -15.81
CA VAL A 129 -17.57 10.93 -16.28
C VAL A 129 -17.35 11.38 -17.71
N SER A 130 -16.44 12.32 -17.98
CA SER A 130 -16.09 12.80 -19.32
C SER A 130 -14.92 12.05 -19.92
N GLY A 131 -14.04 11.49 -19.09
CA GLY A 131 -12.89 10.73 -19.55
C GLY A 131 -12.30 9.82 -18.49
N VAL A 132 -11.63 8.76 -18.96
CA VAL A 132 -10.84 7.83 -18.17
C VAL A 132 -9.39 8.04 -18.54
N PHE A 133 -8.52 8.31 -17.55
CA PHE A 133 -7.10 8.56 -17.77
C PHE A 133 -6.23 7.47 -17.15
N GLU A 134 -5.01 7.35 -17.69
CA GLU A 134 -3.99 6.40 -17.21
C GLU A 134 -3.63 6.69 -15.74
N SER A 135 -3.65 5.66 -14.90
CA SER A 135 -3.34 5.78 -13.47
C SER A 135 -1.90 6.24 -13.21
N GLY A 136 -1.64 6.74 -12.00
CA GLY A 136 -0.32 7.22 -11.60
C GLY A 136 -0.13 8.75 -11.72
N LYS A 137 -1.22 9.51 -11.83
CA LYS A 137 -1.20 10.98 -11.80
C LYS A 137 -2.10 11.51 -10.71
N LEU A 138 -1.61 12.49 -9.96
CA LEU A 138 -2.26 13.34 -8.97
C LEU A 138 -3.31 12.64 -8.07
N ALA A 139 -4.46 12.28 -8.61
CA ALA A 139 -5.59 11.72 -7.88
C ALA A 139 -6.36 10.70 -8.74
N HIS A 140 -7.26 9.93 -8.12
CA HIS A 140 -8.12 8.98 -8.82
C HIS A 140 -9.35 9.63 -9.46
N VAL A 141 -9.83 10.72 -8.88
CA VAL A 141 -10.98 11.48 -9.39
C VAL A 141 -10.62 12.95 -9.43
N CYS A 142 -10.73 13.57 -10.60
CA CYS A 142 -10.46 14.97 -10.78
C CYS A 142 -11.71 15.69 -11.33
N ALA A 143 -11.96 16.90 -10.85
CA ALA A 143 -13.01 17.82 -11.29
C ALA A 143 -12.40 19.17 -11.67
N ARG A 144 -13.20 20.06 -12.28
CA ARG A 144 -12.80 21.44 -12.46
C ARG A 144 -12.68 22.14 -11.11
N ILE A 145 -11.58 22.86 -10.90
CA ILE A 145 -11.28 23.49 -9.62
C ILE A 145 -12.30 24.59 -9.26
N ASP A 146 -12.64 25.43 -10.21
CA ASP A 146 -13.60 26.52 -10.05
C ASP A 146 -14.96 26.01 -9.56
N PHE A 147 -15.48 24.97 -10.23
CA PHE A 147 -16.76 24.38 -9.87
C PHE A 147 -16.70 23.66 -8.52
N LEU A 148 -15.62 22.93 -8.22
CA LEU A 148 -15.46 22.26 -6.93
C LEU A 148 -15.38 23.29 -5.77
N GLN A 149 -14.68 24.41 -5.99
CA GLN A 149 -14.60 25.51 -5.03
C GLN A 149 -16.00 26.11 -4.75
N ASP A 150 -16.82 26.26 -5.79
CA ASP A 150 -18.18 26.81 -5.67
C ASP A 150 -19.10 25.90 -4.86
N ILE A 151 -19.18 24.60 -5.22
CA ILE A 151 -20.09 23.66 -4.53
C ILE A 151 -19.67 23.36 -3.09
N THR A 152 -18.38 23.51 -2.77
CA THR A 152 -17.86 23.30 -1.41
C THR A 152 -17.79 24.58 -0.58
N SER A 153 -18.28 25.72 -1.11
CA SER A 153 -18.20 27.05 -0.48
C SER A 153 -16.77 27.47 -0.10
N ASN A 154 -15.80 27.01 -0.88
CA ASN A 154 -14.37 27.30 -0.71
C ASN A 154 -13.80 28.14 -1.88
N ARG A 155 -14.56 29.15 -2.32
CA ARG A 155 -14.11 30.04 -3.40
C ARG A 155 -12.75 30.63 -3.09
N ARG A 156 -11.87 30.62 -4.10
CA ARG A 156 -10.49 31.11 -4.03
C ARG A 156 -9.65 30.48 -2.92
N LYS A 157 -9.95 29.22 -2.54
CA LYS A 157 -9.17 28.45 -1.57
C LYS A 157 -8.56 27.23 -2.24
N LEU A 158 -7.32 26.93 -1.85
CA LEU A 158 -6.53 25.81 -2.35
C LEU A 158 -6.11 24.93 -1.19
N SER A 159 -6.03 23.62 -1.41
CA SER A 159 -5.49 22.67 -0.45
C SER A 159 -3.99 22.46 -0.62
N GLN A 160 -3.50 22.60 -1.85
CA GLN A 160 -2.10 22.41 -2.21
C GLN A 160 -1.70 23.34 -3.34
N ILE A 161 -0.43 23.78 -3.33
CA ILE A 161 0.19 24.53 -4.44
C ILE A 161 1.39 23.72 -4.93
N TYR A 162 1.47 23.54 -6.23
CA TYR A 162 2.58 22.89 -6.92
C TYR A 162 3.42 23.94 -7.63
N LEU A 163 4.74 23.87 -7.44
CA LEU A 163 5.68 24.80 -8.07
C LEU A 163 6.57 24.05 -9.05
N LYS A 164 6.76 24.63 -10.21
CA LYS A 164 7.75 24.25 -11.19
C LYS A 164 8.91 25.23 -11.13
N LEU A 165 10.12 24.71 -11.06
CA LEU A 165 11.33 25.53 -11.03
C LEU A 165 11.94 25.67 -12.44
N ASP A 166 12.73 26.72 -12.63
CA ASP A 166 13.57 26.91 -13.81
C ASP A 166 14.64 25.80 -13.93
N ASN A 167 15.13 25.31 -12.78
CA ASN A 167 16.07 24.21 -12.68
C ASN A 167 15.71 23.29 -11.50
N PRO A 168 15.31 22.02 -11.75
CA PRO A 168 14.96 21.06 -10.72
C PRO A 168 16.07 20.79 -9.69
N ALA A 169 17.36 20.95 -10.09
CA ALA A 169 18.48 20.76 -9.18
C ALA A 169 18.52 21.79 -8.03
N ARG A 170 17.81 22.91 -8.16
CA ARG A 170 17.67 23.94 -7.14
C ARG A 170 16.50 23.71 -6.18
N ALA A 171 15.81 22.59 -6.25
CA ALA A 171 14.61 22.35 -5.44
C ALA A 171 14.89 22.47 -3.92
N LYS A 172 16.00 21.91 -3.42
CA LYS A 172 16.37 22.00 -1.99
C LYS A 172 16.65 23.45 -1.54
N PRO A 173 17.58 24.21 -2.16
CA PRO A 173 17.86 25.58 -1.71
C PRO A 173 16.64 26.52 -1.88
N VAL A 174 15.83 26.34 -2.91
CA VAL A 174 14.61 27.16 -3.09
C VAL A 174 13.58 26.82 -2.00
N ALA A 175 13.38 25.51 -1.68
CA ALA A 175 12.48 25.10 -0.61
C ALA A 175 12.92 25.68 0.75
N GLU A 176 14.22 25.66 1.08
CA GLU A 176 14.77 26.23 2.32
C GLU A 176 14.57 27.75 2.39
N SER A 177 14.82 28.45 1.29
CA SER A 177 14.57 29.91 1.20
C SER A 177 13.09 30.26 1.43
N LEU A 178 12.18 29.52 0.80
CA LEU A 178 10.74 29.73 0.95
C LEU A 178 10.25 29.39 2.37
N ARG A 179 10.79 28.33 3.00
CA ARG A 179 10.49 27.97 4.41
C ARG A 179 10.88 29.08 5.38
N GLY A 180 11.98 29.77 5.11
CA GLY A 180 12.43 30.92 5.92
C GLY A 180 11.50 32.13 5.82
N GLN A 181 10.79 32.29 4.69
CA GLN A 181 9.92 33.44 4.42
C GLN A 181 8.46 33.21 4.86
N LEU A 182 7.99 31.95 4.86
CA LEU A 182 6.59 31.57 5.13
C LEU A 182 6.47 30.67 6.35
N GLN A 183 6.12 31.26 7.49
CA GLN A 183 5.77 30.48 8.69
C GLN A 183 4.35 29.91 8.55
N GLY A 184 4.16 28.65 9.04
CA GLY A 184 2.86 27.97 8.98
C GLY A 184 2.58 27.24 7.66
N PHE A 185 3.59 27.12 6.78
CA PHE A 185 3.51 26.34 5.56
C PHE A 185 4.55 25.22 5.55
N TYR A 186 4.14 24.06 5.09
CA TYR A 186 5.02 22.96 4.76
C TYR A 186 5.37 23.02 3.28
N ILE A 187 6.65 23.19 2.98
CA ILE A 187 7.18 23.23 1.62
C ILE A 187 8.08 22.00 1.45
N TYR A 188 7.68 21.11 0.59
CA TYR A 188 8.39 19.85 0.35
C TYR A 188 8.94 19.81 -1.07
N THR A 189 10.15 19.28 -1.22
CA THR A 189 10.60 18.84 -2.53
C THR A 189 9.89 17.54 -2.91
N MET A 190 9.77 17.21 -4.19
CA MET A 190 9.21 15.93 -4.62
C MET A 190 10.02 14.72 -4.11
N GLU A 191 11.33 14.91 -3.93
CA GLU A 191 12.21 13.91 -3.31
C GLU A 191 11.85 13.70 -1.84
N GLU A 192 11.63 14.77 -1.07
CA GLU A 192 11.19 14.69 0.33
C GLU A 192 9.81 14.02 0.45
N ILE A 193 8.84 14.36 -0.40
CA ILE A 193 7.52 13.72 -0.39
C ILE A 193 7.65 12.22 -0.65
N THR A 194 8.45 11.85 -1.63
CA THR A 194 8.69 10.44 -1.93
C THR A 194 9.42 9.74 -0.78
N SER A 195 10.35 10.43 -0.10
CA SER A 195 11.04 9.90 1.08
C SER A 195 10.15 9.88 2.32
N LEU A 196 9.27 10.87 2.52
CA LEU A 196 8.28 10.89 3.59
C LEU A 196 7.22 9.80 3.41
N ALA A 197 6.76 9.56 2.19
CA ALA A 197 5.98 8.36 1.88
C ALA A 197 6.75 7.10 2.25
N ASN A 198 8.09 7.10 2.11
CA ASN A 198 8.95 5.98 2.46
C ASN A 198 9.36 5.91 3.95
N SER A 199 9.50 7.01 4.68
CA SER A 199 10.10 7.00 6.03
C SER A 199 9.11 7.13 7.19
N ASN A 200 8.17 8.07 7.19
CA ASN A 200 7.33 8.35 8.36
C ASN A 200 6.04 7.52 8.44
N SER A 201 5.30 7.40 7.35
CA SER A 201 4.17 6.47 7.30
C SER A 201 4.63 5.01 7.35
N ILE A 202 5.84 4.73 6.84
CA ILE A 202 6.46 3.40 6.85
C ILE A 202 6.99 3.03 8.24
N GLY A 203 7.41 3.95 9.10
CA GLY A 203 7.88 3.61 10.44
C GLY A 203 6.81 2.89 11.25
N LEU A 204 5.64 3.49 11.37
CA LEU A 204 4.47 2.89 12.02
C LEU A 204 3.98 1.64 11.26
N LEU A 205 3.87 1.73 9.94
CA LEU A 205 3.43 0.63 9.10
C LEU A 205 4.42 -0.54 9.10
N LYS A 206 5.74 -0.28 9.05
CA LYS A 206 6.77 -1.33 9.21
C LYS A 206 6.70 -2.00 10.57
N ASN A 207 6.49 -1.24 11.65
CA ASN A 207 6.36 -1.81 12.98
C ASN A 207 5.07 -2.63 13.09
N PHE A 208 3.95 -2.13 12.58
CA PHE A 208 2.70 -2.89 12.49
C PHE A 208 2.87 -4.18 11.68
N ILE A 209 3.49 -4.13 10.50
CA ILE A 209 3.78 -5.30 9.68
C ILE A 209 4.66 -6.30 10.43
N ARG A 210 5.70 -5.85 11.15
CA ARG A 210 6.56 -6.75 11.95
C ARG A 210 5.77 -7.45 13.05
N VAL A 211 4.90 -6.72 13.75
CA VAL A 211 4.03 -7.32 14.78
C VAL A 211 3.11 -8.38 14.16
N VAL A 212 2.47 -8.06 13.04
CA VAL A 212 1.59 -9.02 12.34
C VAL A 212 2.35 -10.23 11.82
N ILE A 213 3.58 -10.04 11.29
CA ILE A 213 4.46 -11.15 10.91
C ILE A 213 4.81 -11.99 12.14
N GLY A 214 5.15 -11.37 13.26
CA GLY A 214 5.44 -12.05 14.52
C GLY A 214 4.27 -12.91 15.00
N VAL A 215 3.07 -12.34 15.02
CA VAL A 215 1.84 -13.08 15.37
C VAL A 215 1.60 -14.24 14.39
N ALA A 216 1.76 -14.02 13.09
CA ALA A 216 1.60 -15.06 12.09
C ALA A 216 2.60 -16.22 12.26
N VAL A 217 3.84 -15.91 12.63
CA VAL A 217 4.87 -16.93 12.92
C VAL A 217 4.50 -17.73 14.17
N ILE A 218 4.04 -17.06 15.24
CA ILE A 218 3.59 -17.72 16.47
C ILE A 218 2.40 -18.66 16.18
N VAL A 219 1.40 -18.18 15.46
CA VAL A 219 0.24 -19.01 15.08
C VAL A 219 0.67 -20.19 14.21
N GLY A 220 1.54 -19.95 13.22
CA GLY A 220 2.09 -21.01 12.36
C GLY A 220 2.87 -22.05 13.17
N PHE A 221 3.69 -21.62 14.11
CA PHE A 221 4.40 -22.48 15.05
C PHE A 221 3.44 -23.37 15.86
N ILE A 222 2.38 -22.78 16.45
CA ILE A 222 1.39 -23.52 17.24
C ILE A 222 0.67 -24.56 16.39
N VAL A 223 0.26 -24.19 15.16
CA VAL A 223 -0.43 -25.09 14.24
C VAL A 223 0.48 -26.27 13.86
N VAL A 224 1.73 -26.02 13.50
CA VAL A 224 2.68 -27.11 13.17
C VAL A 224 2.99 -27.96 14.40
N PHE A 225 3.17 -27.34 15.57
CA PHE A 225 3.36 -28.06 16.84
C PHE A 225 2.20 -29.02 17.12
N MET A 226 0.95 -28.54 17.02
CA MET A 226 -0.23 -29.38 17.25
C MET A 226 -0.35 -30.49 16.21
N ALA A 227 -0.15 -30.22 14.94
CA ALA A 227 -0.19 -31.19 13.87
C ALA A 227 0.89 -32.28 14.05
N MET A 228 2.11 -31.92 14.38
CA MET A 228 3.20 -32.84 14.64
C MET A 228 2.98 -33.63 15.94
N TYR A 229 2.41 -32.96 16.96
CA TYR A 229 2.11 -33.63 18.23
C TYR A 229 1.05 -34.75 18.06
N THR A 230 -0.04 -34.45 17.33
CA THR A 230 -1.07 -35.46 17.01
C THR A 230 -0.50 -36.59 16.13
N ALA A 231 0.27 -36.25 15.10
CA ALA A 231 0.90 -37.26 14.23
C ALA A 231 1.85 -38.21 15.01
N VAL A 232 2.62 -37.66 15.95
CA VAL A 232 3.48 -38.51 16.83
C VAL A 232 2.64 -39.39 17.73
N LEU A 233 1.53 -38.91 18.31
CA LEU A 233 0.65 -39.71 19.15
C LEU A 233 -0.02 -40.84 18.37
N GLU A 234 -0.55 -40.55 17.17
CA GLU A 234 -1.20 -41.54 16.30
C GLU A 234 -0.24 -42.64 15.85
N ARG A 235 1.05 -42.30 15.65
CA ARG A 235 2.08 -43.24 15.19
C ARG A 235 3.00 -43.74 16.31
N THR A 236 2.60 -43.62 17.58
CA THR A 236 3.41 -44.01 18.73
C THR A 236 3.82 -45.47 18.63
N ARG A 237 2.93 -46.37 18.23
CA ARG A 237 3.21 -47.82 18.06
C ARG A 237 4.21 -48.08 16.94
N GLU A 238 4.10 -47.38 15.80
CA GLU A 238 5.03 -47.52 14.68
C GLU A 238 6.45 -47.08 15.09
N ILE A 239 6.56 -45.95 15.82
CA ILE A 239 7.81 -45.47 16.38
C ILE A 239 8.42 -46.43 17.37
N GLY A 240 7.57 -47.06 18.21
CA GLY A 240 7.97 -48.11 19.13
C GLY A 240 8.54 -49.34 18.43
N VAL A 241 7.89 -49.83 17.37
CA VAL A 241 8.37 -50.93 16.51
C VAL A 241 9.72 -50.58 15.87
N LEU A 242 9.85 -49.39 15.30
CA LEU A 242 11.12 -48.93 14.72
C LEU A 242 12.27 -48.92 15.75
N LYS A 243 12.00 -48.49 16.98
CA LYS A 243 12.97 -48.51 18.07
C LYS A 243 13.35 -49.93 18.50
N SER A 244 12.39 -50.85 18.60
CA SER A 244 12.63 -52.23 18.98
C SER A 244 13.47 -52.98 17.93
N LEU A 245 13.35 -52.55 16.64
CA LEU A 245 14.17 -53.04 15.52
C LEU A 245 15.57 -52.37 15.46
N GLY A 246 15.92 -51.49 16.42
CA GLY A 246 17.21 -50.86 16.52
C GLY A 246 17.37 -49.58 15.69
N ALA A 247 16.27 -48.93 15.27
CA ALA A 247 16.37 -47.65 14.56
C ALA A 247 17.08 -46.60 15.41
N ALA A 248 18.09 -45.96 14.84
CA ALA A 248 18.81 -44.90 15.52
C ALA A 248 17.90 -43.68 15.79
N PRO A 249 18.04 -43.01 16.96
CA PRO A 249 17.29 -41.79 17.28
C PRO A 249 17.34 -40.73 16.19
N ALA A 250 18.49 -40.58 15.54
CA ALA A 250 18.69 -39.64 14.44
C ALA A 250 17.82 -39.96 13.21
N TYR A 251 17.51 -41.25 12.95
CA TYR A 251 16.62 -41.64 11.85
C TYR A 251 15.18 -41.18 12.11
N ILE A 252 14.68 -41.37 13.33
CA ILE A 252 13.32 -40.92 13.73
C ILE A 252 13.23 -39.42 13.66
N LEU A 253 14.23 -38.67 14.17
CA LEU A 253 14.29 -37.22 14.05
C LEU A 253 14.25 -36.75 12.59
N ASN A 254 15.07 -37.34 11.73
CA ASN A 254 15.15 -36.99 10.33
C ASN A 254 13.79 -37.24 9.61
N LEU A 255 13.08 -38.29 9.97
CA LEU A 255 11.75 -38.61 9.44
C LEU A 255 10.77 -37.48 9.79
N LEU A 256 10.69 -37.09 11.08
CA LEU A 256 9.77 -36.06 11.58
C LEU A 256 10.14 -34.69 11.02
N PHE A 257 11.42 -34.34 10.92
CA PHE A 257 11.82 -33.07 10.30
C PHE A 257 11.56 -33.01 8.80
N ARG A 258 11.66 -34.12 8.07
CA ARG A 258 11.24 -34.15 6.66
C ARG A 258 9.76 -33.96 6.50
N GLU A 259 8.93 -34.50 7.40
CA GLU A 259 7.49 -34.28 7.39
C GLU A 259 7.15 -32.80 7.69
N ALA A 260 7.76 -32.22 8.71
CA ALA A 260 7.62 -30.77 9.00
C ALA A 260 8.07 -29.88 7.83
N LEU A 261 9.17 -30.24 7.17
CA LEU A 261 9.66 -29.53 6.00
C LEU A 261 8.70 -29.62 4.81
N LEU A 262 8.13 -30.80 4.54
CA LEU A 262 7.10 -30.96 3.50
C LEU A 262 5.88 -30.08 3.76
N ILE A 263 5.38 -30.07 5.00
CA ILE A 263 4.25 -29.20 5.39
C ILE A 263 4.61 -27.72 5.14
N ALA A 264 5.81 -27.29 5.51
CA ALA A 264 6.26 -25.93 5.32
C ALA A 264 6.38 -25.54 3.84
N VAL A 265 6.93 -26.43 3.01
CA VAL A 265 7.08 -26.20 1.58
C VAL A 265 5.72 -26.13 0.88
N VAL A 266 4.85 -27.12 1.13
CA VAL A 266 3.49 -27.12 0.57
C VAL A 266 2.71 -25.91 1.04
N GLY A 267 2.76 -25.59 2.34
CA GLY A 267 2.12 -24.39 2.90
C GLY A 267 2.64 -23.09 2.29
N THR A 268 3.94 -23.02 1.98
CA THR A 268 4.54 -21.85 1.30
C THR A 268 4.01 -21.71 -0.13
N VAL A 269 3.95 -22.79 -0.90
CA VAL A 269 3.41 -22.79 -2.27
C VAL A 269 1.94 -22.38 -2.28
N VAL A 270 1.13 -22.97 -1.41
CA VAL A 270 -0.28 -22.61 -1.26
C VAL A 270 -0.43 -21.15 -0.84
N GLY A 271 0.40 -20.67 0.10
CA GLY A 271 0.43 -19.27 0.53
C GLY A 271 0.75 -18.28 -0.60
N ILE A 272 1.66 -18.65 -1.50
CA ILE A 272 1.97 -17.85 -2.71
C ILE A 272 0.75 -17.84 -3.64
N LEU A 273 0.14 -18.98 -3.92
CA LEU A 273 -1.06 -19.07 -4.76
C LEU A 273 -2.22 -18.26 -4.19
N MET A 274 -2.46 -18.35 -2.88
CA MET A 274 -3.49 -17.55 -2.19
C MET A 274 -3.18 -16.05 -2.27
N SER A 275 -1.90 -15.64 -2.26
CA SER A 275 -1.53 -14.24 -2.44
C SER A 275 -1.91 -13.70 -3.83
N TYR A 276 -1.82 -14.50 -4.88
CA TYR A 276 -2.34 -14.15 -6.19
C TYR A 276 -3.88 -14.09 -6.22
N GLY A 277 -4.53 -15.04 -5.58
CA GLY A 277 -5.99 -15.02 -5.41
C GLY A 277 -6.49 -13.75 -4.73
N THR A 278 -5.83 -13.36 -3.63
CA THR A 278 -6.14 -12.08 -2.94
C THR A 278 -5.89 -10.87 -3.83
N GLN A 279 -4.82 -10.86 -4.61
CA GLN A 279 -4.54 -9.77 -5.56
C GLN A 279 -5.64 -9.66 -6.63
N TRP A 280 -6.14 -10.81 -7.11
CA TRP A 280 -7.24 -10.84 -8.06
C TRP A 280 -8.54 -10.30 -7.44
N ILE A 281 -8.88 -10.74 -6.21
CA ILE A 281 -10.05 -10.24 -5.47
C ILE A 281 -9.93 -8.74 -5.21
N MET A 282 -8.76 -8.25 -4.79
CA MET A 282 -8.55 -6.83 -4.50
C MET A 282 -8.76 -5.92 -5.72
N ARG A 283 -8.50 -6.40 -6.94
CA ARG A 283 -8.78 -5.64 -8.16
C ARG A 283 -10.26 -5.33 -8.38
N TYR A 284 -11.14 -6.15 -7.81
CA TYR A 284 -12.60 -6.02 -8.01
C TYR A 284 -13.34 -5.58 -6.74
N ALA A 285 -12.77 -5.77 -5.56
CA ALA A 285 -13.49 -5.58 -4.30
C ALA A 285 -12.85 -4.53 -3.36
N ALA A 286 -11.60 -4.13 -3.61
CA ALA A 286 -10.92 -3.15 -2.77
C ALA A 286 -10.94 -1.75 -3.38
N PRO A 287 -10.94 -0.68 -2.55
CA PRO A 287 -10.85 0.69 -3.04
C PRO A 287 -9.63 0.92 -3.92
N SER A 288 -9.78 1.74 -4.97
CA SER A 288 -8.73 2.06 -5.96
C SER A 288 -7.44 2.61 -5.35
N SER A 289 -7.53 3.15 -4.14
CA SER A 289 -6.40 3.64 -3.34
C SER A 289 -5.56 2.54 -2.69
N LEU A 290 -6.08 1.28 -2.63
CA LEU A 290 -5.38 0.13 -2.08
C LEU A 290 -4.90 -0.78 -3.21
N THR A 291 -3.66 -0.62 -3.61
CA THR A 291 -3.04 -1.48 -4.63
C THR A 291 -2.12 -2.51 -3.99
N GLN A 292 -2.22 -3.76 -4.43
CA GLN A 292 -1.30 -4.82 -4.02
C GLN A 292 -0.24 -5.05 -5.09
N ALA A 293 1.03 -4.83 -4.75
CA ALA A 293 2.17 -5.19 -5.59
C ALA A 293 2.68 -6.61 -5.28
N THR A 294 3.14 -7.33 -6.31
CA THR A 294 3.83 -8.60 -6.12
C THR A 294 5.30 -8.34 -5.79
N VAL A 295 5.70 -8.60 -4.54
CA VAL A 295 7.08 -8.38 -4.10
C VAL A 295 7.83 -9.72 -4.09
N TYR A 296 8.42 -10.09 -5.23
CA TYR A 296 9.12 -11.37 -5.43
C TYR A 296 10.26 -11.62 -4.42
N THR A 297 10.93 -10.57 -3.94
CA THR A 297 12.01 -10.66 -2.95
C THR A 297 11.55 -11.18 -1.59
N TRP A 298 10.25 -11.14 -1.31
CA TRP A 298 9.67 -11.66 -0.09
C TRP A 298 9.30 -13.15 -0.16
N TRP A 299 9.22 -13.75 -1.34
CA TRP A 299 8.90 -15.17 -1.48
C TRP A 299 9.91 -16.09 -0.77
N PRO A 300 11.23 -15.97 -1.05
CA PRO A 300 12.21 -16.78 -0.34
C PRO A 300 12.27 -16.46 1.15
N ARG A 301 12.06 -15.21 1.55
CA ARG A 301 12.01 -14.83 2.97
C ARG A 301 10.82 -15.46 3.70
N ALA A 302 9.63 -15.41 3.10
CA ALA A 302 8.43 -16.02 3.66
C ALA A 302 8.59 -17.54 3.76
N GLY A 303 9.17 -18.18 2.74
CA GLY A 303 9.50 -19.60 2.76
C GLY A 303 10.50 -19.94 3.87
N ALA A 304 11.58 -19.18 4.02
CA ALA A 304 12.56 -19.38 5.09
C ALA A 304 11.95 -19.24 6.49
N ILE A 305 11.08 -18.23 6.69
CA ILE A 305 10.35 -18.03 7.95
C ILE A 305 9.41 -19.23 8.21
N ALA A 306 8.69 -19.69 7.19
CA ALA A 306 7.78 -20.84 7.33
C ALA A 306 8.55 -22.12 7.69
N VAL A 307 9.66 -22.41 7.04
CA VAL A 307 10.53 -23.56 7.33
C VAL A 307 11.12 -23.47 8.74
N ALA A 308 11.65 -22.31 9.12
CA ALA A 308 12.20 -22.11 10.47
C ALA A 308 11.13 -22.30 11.55
N GLY A 309 9.93 -21.76 11.35
CA GLY A 309 8.80 -21.94 12.25
C GLY A 309 8.33 -23.40 12.35
N ALA A 310 8.29 -24.12 11.22
CA ALA A 310 7.92 -25.52 11.16
C ALA A 310 8.93 -26.43 11.88
N ILE A 311 10.22 -26.20 11.64
CA ILE A 311 11.29 -26.93 12.34
C ILE A 311 11.21 -26.67 13.84
N ALA A 312 11.08 -25.42 14.27
CA ALA A 312 10.94 -25.06 15.68
C ALA A 312 9.71 -25.71 16.31
N GLY A 313 8.55 -25.73 15.61
CA GLY A 313 7.31 -26.38 16.04
C GLY A 313 7.45 -27.90 16.20
N ALA A 314 8.27 -28.52 15.37
CA ALA A 314 8.49 -29.97 15.40
C ALA A 314 9.48 -30.45 16.50
N ILE A 315 10.32 -29.56 17.05
CA ILE A 315 11.37 -29.92 18.02
C ILE A 315 10.79 -30.64 19.25
N ILE A 316 9.75 -30.09 19.87
CA ILE A 316 9.17 -30.63 21.12
C ILE A 316 8.48 -31.98 20.87
N PRO A 317 7.60 -32.14 19.86
CA PRO A 317 7.02 -33.44 19.53
C PRO A 317 8.08 -34.52 19.20
N ALA A 318 9.08 -34.14 18.41
CA ALA A 318 10.16 -35.02 18.03
C ALA A 318 11.01 -35.47 19.26
N ALA A 319 11.32 -34.53 20.16
CA ALA A 319 12.01 -34.89 21.42
C ALA A 319 11.16 -35.79 22.29
N LYS A 320 9.83 -35.62 22.34
CA LYS A 320 8.92 -36.49 23.06
C LYS A 320 8.89 -37.90 22.45
N ALA A 321 8.81 -38.02 21.13
CA ALA A 321 8.89 -39.30 20.42
C ALA A 321 10.17 -40.08 20.74
N LEU A 322 11.31 -39.38 20.88
CA LEU A 322 12.57 -39.99 21.24
C LEU A 322 12.63 -40.48 22.68
N ARG A 323 11.94 -39.85 23.62
CA ARG A 323 11.94 -40.22 25.05
C ARG A 323 10.96 -41.32 25.40
N GLN A 324 10.00 -41.64 24.51
CA GLN A 324 9.05 -42.75 24.75
C GLN A 324 9.79 -44.09 24.80
N ASP A 325 9.48 -44.90 25.80
CA ASP A 325 10.02 -46.26 25.92
C ASP A 325 9.34 -47.19 24.87
N ALA A 326 10.13 -48.04 24.21
CA ALA A 326 9.64 -48.94 23.20
C ALA A 326 8.64 -49.96 23.77
N ILE A 327 8.81 -50.34 25.03
CA ILE A 327 7.93 -51.32 25.72
C ILE A 327 6.57 -50.67 26.02
N GLU A 328 6.56 -49.44 26.51
CA GLU A 328 5.37 -48.66 26.83
C GLU A 328 4.59 -48.29 25.56
N ALA A 329 5.30 -47.97 24.46
CA ALA A 329 4.71 -47.67 23.16
C ALA A 329 4.02 -48.89 22.49
N LEU A 330 4.46 -50.11 22.78
CA LEU A 330 3.85 -51.36 22.27
C LEU A 330 2.62 -51.80 23.07
N SER A 331 2.49 -51.33 24.32
CA SER A 331 1.34 -51.65 25.21
C SER A 331 0.20 -50.62 25.10
N TYR A 332 0.35 -49.61 24.27
CA TYR A 332 -0.67 -48.58 24.04
C TYR A 332 -1.73 -49.12 23.07
N GLU A 333 -2.96 -49.37 23.58
CA GLU A 333 -4.17 -49.69 22.80
C GLU A 333 -4.84 -48.42 22.31
#